data_a0ef9da98c0b2363e64513f2717da7b3
#
_entry.id   a0ef9da98c0b2363e64513f2717da7b3
#
_cell.length_a   1.000
_cell.length_b   1.000
_cell.length_c   1.000
_cell.angle_alpha   90.00
_cell.angle_beta   90.00
_cell.angle_gamma   90.00
#
_symmetry.space_group_name_H-M   'P 1'
#
loop_
_entity.id
_entity.type
_entity.pdbx_description
1 polymer ?
#
loop_
_entity_poly.entity_id
_entity_poly.type
_entity_poly.pdbx_seq_one_letter_code
_entity_poly.pdbx_strand_id
1 'polypeptide(L)'
;MNIPVATNKEFCHRALDKADARKIAFVWHLKIRDNNGYEKWLSESENSFSGKRLFRVKADPVAREDMQLDEIVIDEFPSIKAAFEFISTYDDVLRRVCAEHIVLAIKPEPPLTFYLVKVISWFVRFFKGITDKDIPPANWKAKNSVVWPDENQMKVARAQDLDEPLFVYNLNKYKLVADYKDSAEGAKEISGKEAYDRYSRIAGFELLRRGAYPVYGGKPLCLFASREDCMLADNWDHFIFVRYPQRRNLLATIESDEFHKGEVHREAGLERVAVFMAKKA
;
A
#
# COMPACT_ATOMS: atom_id res chain seq x y z
N MET A 1 16.95 9.24 -3.48
CA MET A 1 16.69 9.85 -4.82
C MET A 1 15.19 10.06 -4.89
N ASN A 2 14.74 11.30 -5.10
CA ASN A 2 13.31 11.62 -5.07
C ASN A 2 12.59 11.02 -6.28
N ILE A 3 11.42 10.41 -6.07
CA ILE A 3 10.58 10.01 -7.19
C ILE A 3 9.94 11.26 -7.79
N PRO A 4 9.94 11.40 -9.13
CA PRO A 4 9.29 12.55 -9.76
C PRO A 4 7.77 12.42 -9.65
N VAL A 5 7.13 13.55 -9.33
CA VAL A 5 5.68 13.74 -9.41
C VAL A 5 5.39 14.60 -10.62
N ALA A 6 4.48 14.18 -11.48
CA ALA A 6 4.16 14.87 -12.72
C ALA A 6 2.67 14.84 -13.04
N THR A 7 2.18 15.92 -13.61
CA THR A 7 0.86 15.97 -14.29
C THR A 7 0.97 15.67 -15.76
N ASN A 8 2.18 15.67 -16.31
CA ASN A 8 2.48 15.41 -17.71
C ASN A 8 3.07 14.00 -17.90
N LYS A 9 2.38 13.18 -18.69
CA LYS A 9 2.76 11.81 -19.02
C LYS A 9 4.14 11.68 -19.68
N GLU A 10 4.57 12.67 -20.46
CA GLU A 10 5.90 12.66 -21.10
C GLU A 10 7.04 12.79 -20.09
N PHE A 11 6.82 13.55 -19.02
CA PHE A 11 7.79 13.65 -17.94
C PHE A 11 7.94 12.30 -17.21
N CYS A 12 6.82 11.64 -16.95
CA CYS A 12 6.82 10.31 -16.33
C CYS A 12 7.52 9.29 -17.25
N HIS A 13 7.32 9.37 -18.56
CA HIS A 13 8.04 8.53 -19.52
C HIS A 13 9.56 8.65 -19.39
N ARG A 14 10.06 9.88 -19.39
CA ARG A 14 11.50 10.13 -19.26
C ARG A 14 12.07 9.64 -17.92
N ALA A 15 11.26 9.65 -16.87
CA ALA A 15 11.66 9.11 -15.57
C ALA A 15 11.71 7.58 -15.60
N LEU A 16 10.76 6.94 -16.26
CA LEU A 16 10.68 5.48 -16.38
C LEU A 16 11.78 4.92 -17.31
N ASP A 17 12.11 5.61 -18.39
CA ASP A 17 13.19 5.21 -19.31
C ASP A 17 14.55 5.12 -18.60
N LYS A 18 14.76 5.91 -17.55
CA LYS A 18 15.97 5.88 -16.73
C LYS A 18 15.95 4.77 -15.66
N ALA A 19 14.83 4.08 -15.48
CA ALA A 19 14.60 3.24 -14.30
C ALA A 19 15.11 1.80 -14.46
N ASP A 20 15.81 1.41 -15.51
CA ASP A 20 16.32 0.04 -15.75
C ASP A 20 15.38 -1.06 -15.20
N ALA A 21 14.11 -1.01 -15.60
CA ALA A 21 13.07 -1.93 -15.18
C ALA A 21 12.58 -2.75 -16.37
N ARG A 22 12.78 -4.07 -16.34
CA ARG A 22 12.25 -4.97 -17.39
C ARG A 22 10.73 -5.08 -17.30
N LYS A 23 10.18 -5.07 -16.08
CA LYS A 23 8.74 -5.06 -15.80
C LYS A 23 8.39 -3.83 -14.99
N ILE A 24 7.18 -3.33 -15.19
CA ILE A 24 6.64 -2.21 -14.44
C ILE A 24 5.20 -2.51 -14.04
N ALA A 25 4.77 -1.97 -12.91
CA ALA A 25 3.37 -1.99 -12.55
C ALA A 25 2.87 -0.57 -12.29
N PHE A 26 1.61 -0.34 -12.66
CA PHE A 26 0.87 0.84 -12.29
C PHE A 26 -0.09 0.49 -11.16
N VAL A 27 -0.01 1.27 -10.09
CA VAL A 27 -0.98 1.25 -9.00
C VAL A 27 -1.84 2.49 -9.17
N TRP A 28 -3.07 2.26 -9.62
CA TRP A 28 -4.06 3.28 -9.88
C TRP A 28 -4.84 3.59 -8.62
N HIS A 29 -4.93 4.84 -8.27
CA HIS A 29 -5.75 5.34 -7.17
C HIS A 29 -6.83 6.22 -7.81
N LEU A 30 -8.09 5.77 -7.71
CA LEU A 30 -9.18 6.30 -8.51
C LEU A 30 -10.29 6.85 -7.63
N LYS A 31 -10.68 8.09 -7.90
CA LYS A 31 -11.89 8.71 -7.39
C LYS A 31 -12.88 8.85 -8.55
N ILE A 32 -13.90 7.99 -8.58
CA ILE A 32 -14.77 7.82 -9.73
C ILE A 32 -15.87 8.89 -9.72
N ARG A 33 -16.11 9.50 -10.89
CA ARG A 33 -17.19 10.48 -11.11
C ARG A 33 -18.34 9.88 -11.90
N ASP A 34 -18.00 9.08 -12.91
CA ASP A 34 -18.94 8.42 -13.80
C ASP A 34 -18.73 6.90 -13.74
N ASN A 35 -19.59 6.22 -12.98
CA ASN A 35 -19.48 4.77 -12.80
C ASN A 35 -19.69 3.99 -14.12
N ASN A 36 -20.62 4.44 -14.97
CA ASN A 36 -20.92 3.74 -16.23
C ASN A 36 -19.73 3.85 -17.21
N GLY A 37 -19.19 5.05 -17.36
CA GLY A 37 -18.00 5.29 -18.15
C GLY A 37 -16.78 4.54 -17.62
N TYR A 38 -16.65 4.45 -16.31
CA TYR A 38 -15.55 3.73 -15.66
C TYR A 38 -15.64 2.20 -15.88
N GLU A 39 -16.81 1.58 -15.70
CA GLU A 39 -16.98 0.14 -15.97
C GLU A 39 -16.77 -0.19 -17.46
N LYS A 40 -17.18 0.71 -18.36
CA LYS A 40 -16.88 0.60 -19.79
C LYS A 40 -15.38 0.64 -20.05
N TRP A 41 -14.65 1.60 -19.46
CA TRP A 41 -13.19 1.67 -19.55
C TRP A 41 -12.53 0.41 -19.03
N LEU A 42 -12.97 -0.15 -17.89
CA LEU A 42 -12.44 -1.40 -17.35
C LEU A 42 -12.56 -2.53 -18.36
N SER A 43 -13.77 -2.73 -18.92
CA SER A 43 -14.03 -3.79 -19.90
C SER A 43 -13.22 -3.62 -21.20
N GLU A 44 -13.16 -2.40 -21.73
CA GLU A 44 -12.39 -2.10 -22.95
C GLU A 44 -10.88 -2.27 -22.74
N SER A 45 -10.39 -1.83 -21.57
CA SER A 45 -8.97 -1.93 -21.25
C SER A 45 -8.51 -3.36 -21.05
N GLU A 46 -9.34 -4.27 -20.51
CA GLU A 46 -9.00 -5.68 -20.36
C GLU A 46 -8.76 -6.38 -21.71
N ASN A 47 -9.48 -5.99 -22.75
CA ASN A 47 -9.39 -6.60 -24.08
C ASN A 47 -8.21 -6.08 -24.92
N SER A 48 -7.70 -4.89 -24.63
CA SER A 48 -6.66 -4.21 -25.43
C SER A 48 -5.29 -4.17 -24.77
N PHE A 49 -5.16 -4.70 -23.59
CA PHE A 49 -4.03 -4.51 -22.73
C PHE A 49 -3.00 -5.65 -22.84
N SER A 50 -1.78 -5.31 -23.17
CA SER A 50 -0.67 -6.25 -23.31
C SER A 50 -0.07 -6.71 -21.97
N GLY A 51 -0.61 -6.25 -20.84
CA GLY A 51 -0.20 -6.57 -19.48
C GLY A 51 -1.16 -7.53 -18.79
N LYS A 52 -1.18 -7.45 -17.46
CA LYS A 52 -2.07 -8.25 -16.62
C LYS A 52 -2.63 -7.42 -15.48
N ARG A 53 -3.96 -7.34 -15.36
CA ARG A 53 -4.62 -6.83 -14.15
C ARG A 53 -4.49 -7.84 -13.03
N LEU A 54 -3.78 -7.45 -11.96
CA LEU A 54 -3.51 -8.32 -10.83
C LEU A 54 -4.54 -8.15 -9.72
N PHE A 55 -4.93 -6.91 -9.47
CA PHE A 55 -5.88 -6.58 -8.41
C PHE A 55 -6.83 -5.47 -8.85
N ARG A 56 -8.07 -5.60 -8.46
CA ARG A 56 -9.09 -4.56 -8.41
C ARG A 56 -9.74 -4.63 -7.03
N VAL A 57 -9.65 -3.57 -6.26
CA VAL A 57 -10.19 -3.51 -4.91
C VAL A 57 -10.88 -2.18 -4.67
N LYS A 58 -12.01 -2.22 -3.95
CA LYS A 58 -12.71 -1.03 -3.48
C LYS A 58 -12.03 -0.48 -2.25
N ALA A 59 -11.75 0.80 -2.22
CA ALA A 59 -11.25 1.46 -1.03
C ALA A 59 -12.29 1.41 0.09
N ASP A 60 -11.81 1.19 1.29
CA ASP A 60 -12.63 1.14 2.49
C ASP A 60 -12.80 2.55 3.07
N PRO A 61 -13.96 2.91 3.65
CA PRO A 61 -14.20 4.22 4.24
C PRO A 61 -13.32 4.55 5.46
N VAL A 62 -12.44 3.65 5.86
CA VAL A 62 -11.48 3.88 6.96
C VAL A 62 -10.33 4.83 6.58
N ALA A 63 -10.20 5.20 5.30
CA ALA A 63 -9.19 6.17 4.90
C ALA A 63 -9.42 7.54 5.58
N ARG A 64 -8.32 8.29 5.74
CA ARG A 64 -8.42 9.69 6.19
C ARG A 64 -9.27 10.50 5.21
N GLU A 65 -9.95 11.54 5.71
CA GLU A 65 -10.85 12.38 4.89
C GLU A 65 -10.14 12.99 3.68
N ASP A 66 -8.86 13.37 3.85
CA ASP A 66 -8.01 13.93 2.79
C ASP A 66 -7.49 12.88 1.80
N MET A 67 -7.74 11.59 2.04
CA MET A 67 -7.23 10.45 1.28
C MET A 67 -8.35 9.51 0.80
N GLN A 68 -9.55 10.01 0.55
CA GLN A 68 -10.67 9.20 0.09
C GLN A 68 -10.55 8.82 -1.38
N LEU A 69 -10.60 7.53 -1.64
CA LEU A 69 -10.61 6.90 -2.96
C LEU A 69 -11.80 5.96 -3.08
N ASP A 70 -12.18 5.63 -4.30
CA ASP A 70 -13.23 4.63 -4.57
C ASP A 70 -12.61 3.27 -4.88
N GLU A 71 -11.59 3.24 -5.74
CA GLU A 71 -10.92 1.99 -6.14
C GLU A 71 -9.40 2.14 -6.23
N ILE A 72 -8.72 1.01 -5.99
CA ILE A 72 -7.31 0.81 -6.27
C ILE A 72 -7.20 -0.36 -7.26
N VAL A 73 -6.50 -0.11 -8.38
CA VAL A 73 -6.24 -1.13 -9.42
C VAL A 73 -4.74 -1.32 -9.57
N ILE A 74 -4.28 -2.55 -9.73
CA ILE A 74 -2.87 -2.86 -9.97
C ILE A 74 -2.75 -3.61 -11.28
N ASP A 75 -2.10 -2.97 -12.25
CA ASP A 75 -1.82 -3.50 -13.58
C ASP A 75 -0.32 -3.69 -13.77
N GLU A 76 0.12 -4.92 -14.11
CA GLU A 76 1.52 -5.23 -14.42
C GLU A 76 1.74 -5.29 -15.93
N PHE A 77 2.80 -4.65 -16.42
CA PHE A 77 3.17 -4.57 -17.83
C PHE A 77 4.51 -5.27 -18.07
N PRO A 78 4.67 -5.94 -19.23
CA PRO A 78 5.89 -6.64 -19.58
C PRO A 78 7.06 -5.69 -19.90
N SER A 79 6.77 -4.42 -20.18
CA SER A 79 7.77 -3.40 -20.46
C SER A 79 7.27 -1.99 -20.16
N ILE A 80 8.18 -1.05 -20.03
CA ILE A 80 7.87 0.39 -19.89
C ILE A 80 7.10 0.89 -21.11
N LYS A 81 7.48 0.45 -22.31
CA LYS A 81 6.80 0.81 -23.57
C LYS A 81 5.32 0.41 -23.53
N ALA A 82 5.03 -0.84 -23.15
CA ALA A 82 3.65 -1.33 -23.04
C ALA A 82 2.81 -0.55 -22.03
N ALA A 83 3.40 -0.22 -20.86
CA ALA A 83 2.76 0.61 -19.85
C ALA A 83 2.43 2.01 -20.36
N PHE A 84 3.35 2.55 -21.17
CA PHE A 84 3.22 3.89 -21.70
C PHE A 84 2.20 3.99 -22.83
N GLU A 85 2.15 3.01 -23.70
CA GLU A 85 1.10 2.87 -24.72
C GLU A 85 -0.28 2.80 -24.06
N PHE A 86 -0.39 2.05 -22.97
CA PHE A 86 -1.64 1.94 -22.20
C PHE A 86 -2.07 3.28 -21.60
N ILE A 87 -1.21 3.96 -20.82
CA ILE A 87 -1.58 5.24 -20.23
C ILE A 87 -1.86 6.32 -21.30
N SER A 88 -1.13 6.29 -22.42
CA SER A 88 -1.35 7.23 -23.52
C SER A 88 -2.70 7.03 -24.20
N THR A 89 -3.18 5.79 -24.24
CA THR A 89 -4.48 5.46 -24.82
C THR A 89 -5.64 5.85 -23.90
N TYR A 90 -5.47 5.69 -22.58
CA TYR A 90 -6.59 5.77 -21.63
C TYR A 90 -6.59 6.99 -20.72
N ASP A 91 -5.53 7.81 -20.68
CA ASP A 91 -5.46 8.97 -19.78
C ASP A 91 -6.63 9.95 -20.00
N ASP A 92 -6.97 10.26 -21.26
CA ASP A 92 -8.09 11.15 -21.57
C ASP A 92 -9.46 10.58 -21.17
N VAL A 93 -9.62 9.26 -21.22
CA VAL A 93 -10.83 8.59 -20.75
C VAL A 93 -10.91 8.68 -19.24
N LEU A 94 -9.80 8.36 -18.54
CA LEU A 94 -9.72 8.43 -17.09
C LEU A 94 -9.98 9.85 -16.56
N ARG A 95 -9.45 10.88 -17.21
CA ARG A 95 -9.73 12.29 -16.87
C ARG A 95 -11.20 12.66 -16.98
N ARG A 96 -11.97 12.00 -17.86
CA ARG A 96 -13.41 12.22 -18.00
C ARG A 96 -14.22 11.46 -16.95
N VAL A 97 -13.89 10.19 -16.70
CA VAL A 97 -14.68 9.30 -15.83
C VAL A 97 -14.29 9.38 -14.36
N CYS A 98 -13.07 9.84 -14.04
CA CYS A 98 -12.59 10.04 -12.68
C CYS A 98 -12.58 11.52 -12.30
N ALA A 99 -12.96 11.82 -11.06
CA ALA A 99 -12.75 13.13 -10.46
C ALA A 99 -11.26 13.36 -10.17
N GLU A 100 -10.56 12.28 -9.78
CA GLU A 100 -9.14 12.25 -9.59
C GLU A 100 -8.60 10.86 -9.96
N HIS A 101 -7.48 10.81 -10.65
CA HIS A 101 -6.70 9.59 -10.82
C HIS A 101 -5.23 9.86 -10.56
N ILE A 102 -4.62 8.96 -9.82
CA ILE A 102 -3.20 9.01 -9.47
C ILE A 102 -2.61 7.66 -9.83
N VAL A 103 -1.52 7.66 -10.56
CA VAL A 103 -0.81 6.46 -10.99
C VAL A 103 0.57 6.44 -10.34
N LEU A 104 0.79 5.47 -9.47
CA LEU A 104 2.10 5.19 -8.94
C LEU A 104 2.76 4.11 -9.81
N ALA A 105 3.80 4.47 -10.52
CA ALA A 105 4.61 3.51 -11.24
C ALA A 105 5.61 2.87 -10.28
N ILE A 106 5.66 1.54 -10.25
CA ILE A 106 6.57 0.79 -9.39
C ILE A 106 7.39 -0.21 -10.20
N LYS A 107 8.62 -0.47 -9.74
CA LYS A 107 9.39 -1.67 -10.12
C LYS A 107 8.95 -2.80 -9.19
N PRO A 108 8.19 -3.80 -9.70
CA PRO A 108 7.67 -4.86 -8.85
C PRO A 108 8.79 -5.74 -8.29
N GLU A 109 8.59 -6.24 -7.08
CA GLU A 109 9.41 -7.28 -6.51
C GLU A 109 9.16 -8.63 -7.21
N PRO A 110 10.15 -9.55 -7.19
CA PRO A 110 9.99 -10.86 -7.81
C PRO A 110 8.77 -11.62 -7.22
N PRO A 111 7.88 -12.20 -8.06
CA PRO A 111 6.71 -12.94 -7.58
C PRO A 111 7.05 -14.10 -6.64
N LEU A 112 8.24 -14.69 -6.79
CA LEU A 112 8.74 -15.75 -5.92
C LEU A 112 8.82 -15.31 -4.46
N THR A 113 9.16 -14.05 -4.18
CA THR A 113 9.19 -13.48 -2.83
C THR A 113 7.84 -13.64 -2.14
N PHE A 114 6.75 -13.23 -2.79
CA PHE A 114 5.40 -13.31 -2.23
C PHE A 114 4.90 -14.76 -2.11
N TYR A 115 5.27 -15.61 -3.06
CA TYR A 115 4.97 -17.04 -2.97
C TYR A 115 5.65 -17.70 -1.76
N LEU A 116 6.94 -17.43 -1.56
CA LEU A 116 7.68 -17.95 -0.39
C LEU A 116 7.08 -17.46 0.92
N VAL A 117 6.77 -16.17 1.03
CA VAL A 117 6.14 -15.62 2.25
C VAL A 117 4.77 -16.24 2.49
N LYS A 118 3.98 -16.50 1.45
CA LYS A 118 2.69 -17.22 1.58
C LYS A 118 2.89 -18.64 2.13
N VAL A 119 3.89 -19.37 1.64
CA VAL A 119 4.23 -20.71 2.13
C VAL A 119 4.69 -20.65 3.59
N ILE A 120 5.56 -19.69 3.93
CA ILE A 120 6.00 -19.46 5.32
C ILE A 120 4.80 -19.13 6.21
N SER A 121 3.87 -18.29 5.75
CA SER A 121 2.64 -17.96 6.50
C SER A 121 1.83 -19.21 6.81
N TRP A 122 1.69 -20.13 5.85
CA TRP A 122 0.99 -21.39 6.07
C TRP A 122 1.66 -22.22 7.17
N PHE A 123 3.00 -22.37 7.14
CA PHE A 123 3.74 -23.10 8.17
C PHE A 123 3.66 -22.42 9.54
N VAL A 124 3.87 -21.09 9.60
CA VAL A 124 3.79 -20.34 10.86
C VAL A 124 2.39 -20.47 11.48
N ARG A 125 1.34 -20.35 10.65
CA ARG A 125 -0.03 -20.51 11.11
C ARG A 125 -0.31 -21.93 11.60
N PHE A 126 0.22 -22.95 10.96
CA PHE A 126 0.04 -24.35 11.37
C PHE A 126 0.64 -24.63 12.74
N PHE A 127 1.87 -24.14 13.01
CA PHE A 127 2.58 -24.44 14.27
C PHE A 127 2.36 -23.41 15.37
N LYS A 128 2.15 -22.16 15.05
CA LYS A 128 2.10 -21.02 15.99
C LYS A 128 0.93 -20.06 15.70
N GLY A 129 -0.05 -20.53 14.96
CA GLY A 129 -1.23 -19.72 14.62
C GLY A 129 -2.05 -19.35 15.84
N ILE A 130 -2.66 -18.18 15.78
CA ILE A 130 -3.64 -17.69 16.74
C ILE A 130 -4.96 -17.47 16.02
N THR A 131 -6.04 -17.74 16.75
CA THR A 131 -7.40 -17.46 16.29
C THR A 131 -7.90 -16.26 17.10
N ASP A 132 -8.04 -15.13 16.42
CA ASP A 132 -8.56 -13.90 17.04
C ASP A 132 -10.09 -13.96 17.01
N LYS A 133 -10.70 -14.65 17.96
CA LYS A 133 -12.16 -14.66 18.11
C LYS A 133 -12.67 -13.40 18.78
N ASP A 134 -11.90 -12.90 19.73
CA ASP A 134 -12.22 -11.71 20.49
C ASP A 134 -11.17 -10.63 20.24
N ILE A 135 -11.62 -9.50 19.73
CA ILE A 135 -10.76 -8.32 19.64
C ILE A 135 -10.79 -7.64 21.00
N PRO A 136 -9.63 -7.41 21.65
CA PRO A 136 -9.61 -6.73 22.94
C PRO A 136 -10.31 -5.38 22.85
N PRO A 137 -10.92 -4.90 23.94
CA PRO A 137 -11.48 -3.55 23.96
C PRO A 137 -10.40 -2.53 23.65
N ALA A 138 -10.77 -1.52 22.84
CA ALA A 138 -9.85 -0.52 22.34
C ALA A 138 -9.20 0.29 23.47
N ASN A 139 -7.96 -0.01 23.77
CA ASN A 139 -7.05 0.87 24.49
C ASN A 139 -6.19 1.71 23.52
N TRP A 140 -6.69 1.89 22.28
CA TRP A 140 -5.96 2.66 21.28
C TRP A 140 -5.87 4.12 21.73
N LYS A 141 -4.69 4.56 22.06
CA LYS A 141 -4.40 5.98 22.26
C LYS A 141 -3.83 6.52 20.95
N ALA A 142 -4.41 7.62 20.48
CA ALA A 142 -3.90 8.32 19.32
C ALA A 142 -2.41 8.61 19.51
N LYS A 143 -1.62 8.04 18.61
CA LYS A 143 -0.19 8.27 18.51
C LYS A 143 0.07 9.26 17.37
N ASN A 144 1.31 9.39 16.97
CA ASN A 144 1.65 10.22 15.81
C ASN A 144 0.83 9.80 14.58
N SER A 145 -0.17 10.60 14.21
CA SER A 145 -1.12 10.32 13.11
C SER A 145 -0.47 10.28 11.71
N VAL A 146 0.80 10.69 11.59
CA VAL A 146 1.54 10.62 10.32
C VAL A 146 1.94 9.19 9.98
N VAL A 147 2.14 8.35 10.99
CA VAL A 147 2.55 6.94 10.83
C VAL A 147 1.58 5.94 11.43
N TRP A 148 0.57 6.39 12.18
CA TRP A 148 -0.44 5.56 12.83
C TRP A 148 -1.86 5.99 12.43
N PRO A 149 -2.84 5.09 12.44
CA PRO A 149 -4.24 5.48 12.33
C PRO A 149 -4.66 6.31 13.55
N ASP A 150 -5.55 7.27 13.34
CA ASP A 150 -6.17 8.03 14.43
C ASP A 150 -7.33 7.25 15.10
N GLU A 151 -7.89 7.82 16.18
CA GLU A 151 -8.99 7.20 16.91
C GLU A 151 -10.25 7.02 16.06
N ASN A 152 -10.54 8.00 15.19
CA ASN A 152 -11.72 7.93 14.32
C ASN A 152 -11.57 6.83 13.28
N GLN A 153 -10.40 6.71 12.65
CA GLN A 153 -10.09 5.62 11.73
C GLN A 153 -10.24 4.25 12.40
N MET A 154 -9.72 4.10 13.63
CA MET A 154 -9.85 2.84 14.37
C MET A 154 -11.30 2.54 14.76
N LYS A 155 -12.07 3.55 15.14
CA LYS A 155 -13.51 3.42 15.43
C LYS A 155 -14.28 2.98 14.18
N VAL A 156 -14.03 3.62 13.04
CA VAL A 156 -14.68 3.26 11.77
C VAL A 156 -14.29 1.85 11.35
N ALA A 157 -13.00 1.47 11.46
CA ALA A 157 -12.52 0.13 11.14
C ALA A 157 -13.22 -0.97 11.96
N ARG A 158 -13.47 -0.71 13.24
CA ARG A 158 -14.17 -1.65 14.15
C ARG A 158 -15.66 -1.76 13.88
N ALA A 159 -16.27 -0.72 13.33
CA ALA A 159 -17.69 -0.68 12.98
C ALA A 159 -18.01 -1.41 11.67
N GLN A 160 -16.98 -1.76 10.86
CA GLN A 160 -17.16 -2.53 9.63
C GLN A 160 -17.29 -4.04 9.92
N ASP A 161 -17.66 -4.82 8.90
CA ASP A 161 -17.70 -6.28 8.99
C ASP A 161 -16.32 -6.84 9.34
N LEU A 162 -16.22 -7.47 10.51
CA LEU A 162 -14.99 -8.03 11.06
C LEU A 162 -14.57 -9.34 10.39
N ASP A 163 -15.47 -10.02 9.72
CA ASP A 163 -15.23 -11.29 9.03
C ASP A 163 -14.86 -11.09 7.55
N GLU A 164 -15.01 -9.89 7.04
CA GLU A 164 -14.68 -9.56 5.66
C GLU A 164 -13.17 -9.68 5.40
N PRO A 165 -12.76 -10.37 4.30
CA PRO A 165 -11.37 -10.36 3.86
C PRO A 165 -10.91 -8.94 3.51
N LEU A 166 -9.70 -8.59 3.94
CA LEU A 166 -9.18 -7.25 3.83
C LEU A 166 -7.84 -7.24 3.11
N PHE A 167 -7.62 -6.19 2.32
CA PHE A 167 -6.31 -5.82 1.80
C PHE A 167 -5.87 -4.51 2.47
N VAL A 168 -4.60 -4.44 2.81
CA VAL A 168 -3.98 -3.22 3.33
C VAL A 168 -2.88 -2.79 2.38
N TYR A 169 -3.08 -1.64 1.79
CA TYR A 169 -2.12 -0.91 0.99
C TYR A 169 -1.26 -0.06 1.93
N ASN A 170 0.05 -0.17 1.80
CA ASN A 170 0.98 0.67 2.52
C ASN A 170 1.98 1.29 1.54
N LEU A 171 2.14 2.59 1.61
CA LEU A 171 3.16 3.34 0.91
C LEU A 171 4.01 4.03 1.97
N ASN A 172 5.28 3.64 2.04
CA ASN A 172 6.19 4.04 3.11
C ASN A 172 7.23 5.05 2.60
N LYS A 173 7.46 6.08 3.40
CA LYS A 173 8.58 6.99 3.28
C LYS A 173 9.46 6.85 4.51
N TYR A 174 10.74 6.57 4.31
CA TYR A 174 11.69 6.37 5.39
C TYR A 174 12.43 7.68 5.74
N LYS A 175 12.71 7.87 7.03
CA LYS A 175 13.65 8.90 7.46
C LYS A 175 15.05 8.58 6.93
N LEU A 176 15.85 9.59 6.64
CA LEU A 176 17.23 9.40 6.23
C LEU A 176 18.04 8.73 7.36
N VAL A 177 17.88 9.22 8.58
CA VAL A 177 18.44 8.69 9.83
C VAL A 177 17.28 8.38 10.76
N ALA A 178 17.33 7.22 11.41
CA ALA A 178 16.30 6.81 12.36
C ALA A 178 16.30 7.73 13.61
N ASP A 179 15.11 8.14 14.04
CA ASP A 179 14.91 9.04 15.18
C ASP A 179 14.36 8.24 16.38
N TYR A 180 15.26 7.62 17.12
CA TYR A 180 14.93 6.92 18.36
C TYR A 180 14.95 7.90 19.54
N LYS A 181 13.83 8.54 19.80
CA LYS A 181 13.71 9.47 20.94
C LYS A 181 13.98 8.73 22.25
N ASP A 182 15.01 9.16 22.98
CA ASP A 182 15.34 8.76 24.36
C ASP A 182 15.41 7.24 24.63
N SER A 183 15.64 6.40 23.62
CA SER A 183 15.76 4.96 23.80
C SER A 183 17.21 4.48 23.72
N ALA A 184 17.54 3.42 24.49
CA ALA A 184 18.83 2.73 24.38
C ALA A 184 19.12 2.18 22.98
N GLU A 185 18.09 2.00 22.16
CA GLU A 185 18.14 1.58 20.75
C GLU A 185 18.79 2.63 19.84
N GLY A 186 18.78 3.93 20.25
CA GLY A 186 19.39 5.04 19.52
C GLY A 186 20.91 5.14 19.63
N ALA A 187 21.58 4.20 20.35
CA ALA A 187 23.02 4.25 20.56
C ALA A 187 23.88 4.06 19.28
N LYS A 188 23.27 3.62 18.17
CA LYS A 188 23.92 3.55 16.85
C LYS A 188 23.09 4.34 15.84
N GLU A 189 23.77 5.21 15.10
CA GLU A 189 23.17 5.88 13.95
C GLU A 189 22.88 4.84 12.86
N ILE A 190 21.59 4.59 12.61
CA ILE A 190 21.11 3.70 11.55
C ILE A 190 20.12 4.46 10.65
N SER A 191 19.92 3.98 9.43
CA SER A 191 18.92 4.54 8.51
C SER A 191 17.48 4.28 8.99
N GLY A 192 16.54 5.14 8.58
CA GLY A 192 15.12 4.91 8.83
C GLY A 192 14.64 3.59 8.26
N LYS A 193 15.20 3.17 7.10
CA LYS A 193 14.89 1.87 6.52
C LYS A 193 15.32 0.71 7.43
N GLU A 194 16.52 0.75 7.99
CA GLU A 194 17.00 -0.30 8.91
C GLU A 194 16.15 -0.37 10.19
N ALA A 195 15.73 0.78 10.72
CA ALA A 195 14.79 0.81 11.83
C ALA A 195 13.45 0.18 11.45
N TYR A 196 12.90 0.52 10.28
CA TYR A 196 11.66 -0.08 9.78
C TYR A 196 11.80 -1.59 9.49
N ASP A 197 12.97 -2.06 9.06
CA ASP A 197 13.25 -3.49 8.87
C ASP A 197 13.22 -4.26 10.21
N ARG A 198 13.61 -3.63 11.34
CA ARG A 198 13.44 -4.21 12.69
C ARG A 198 11.95 -4.33 13.05
N TYR A 199 11.17 -3.26 12.83
CA TYR A 199 9.73 -3.30 12.98
C TYR A 199 9.09 -4.40 12.14
N SER A 200 9.47 -4.50 10.86
CA SER A 200 8.89 -5.45 9.91
C SER A 200 9.10 -6.91 10.32
N ARG A 201 10.18 -7.24 11.01
CA ARG A 201 10.42 -8.59 11.53
C ARG A 201 9.43 -8.95 12.64
N ILE A 202 9.15 -8.01 13.56
CA ILE A 202 8.21 -8.20 14.66
C ILE A 202 6.77 -8.23 14.11
N ALA A 203 6.38 -7.19 13.40
CA ALA A 203 5.04 -7.08 12.83
C ALA A 203 4.75 -8.18 11.80
N GLY A 204 5.74 -8.54 10.99
CA GLY A 204 5.62 -9.60 9.99
C GLY A 204 5.33 -10.97 10.61
N PHE A 205 5.97 -11.30 11.72
CA PHE A 205 5.70 -12.55 12.41
C PHE A 205 4.27 -12.58 12.96
N GLU A 206 3.79 -11.49 13.57
CA GLU A 206 2.43 -11.37 14.07
C GLU A 206 1.38 -11.45 12.96
N LEU A 207 1.66 -10.84 11.82
CA LEU A 207 0.87 -10.96 10.59
C LEU A 207 0.74 -12.42 10.15
N LEU A 208 1.88 -13.12 10.01
CA LEU A 208 1.93 -14.50 9.52
C LEU A 208 1.20 -15.47 10.45
N ARG A 209 1.29 -15.29 11.77
CA ARG A 209 0.55 -16.11 12.75
C ARG A 209 -0.96 -16.00 12.60
N ARG A 210 -1.45 -14.85 12.13
CA ARG A 210 -2.88 -14.58 11.85
C ARG A 210 -3.29 -14.88 10.41
N GLY A 211 -2.38 -15.46 9.63
CA GLY A 211 -2.63 -15.85 8.25
C GLY A 211 -2.64 -14.69 7.25
N ALA A 212 -2.16 -13.52 7.67
CA ALA A 212 -1.93 -12.42 6.76
C ALA A 212 -0.55 -12.54 6.10
N TYR A 213 -0.40 -12.03 4.89
CA TYR A 213 0.88 -12.02 4.18
C TYR A 213 0.85 -11.00 3.04
N PRO A 214 2.01 -10.44 2.65
CA PRO A 214 2.10 -9.59 1.47
C PRO A 214 1.80 -10.39 0.20
N VAL A 215 1.03 -9.79 -0.69
CA VAL A 215 0.62 -10.40 -1.98
C VAL A 215 1.22 -9.69 -3.17
N TYR A 216 1.66 -8.44 -2.99
CA TYR A 216 2.33 -7.64 -4.00
C TYR A 216 3.13 -6.51 -3.36
N GLY A 217 4.13 -5.98 -4.08
CA GLY A 217 4.92 -4.85 -3.63
C GLY A 217 6.00 -4.48 -4.61
N GLY A 218 6.69 -3.38 -4.33
CA GLY A 218 7.76 -2.93 -5.18
C GLY A 218 8.31 -1.56 -4.81
N LYS A 219 9.31 -1.14 -5.58
CA LYS A 219 9.95 0.16 -5.41
C LYS A 219 9.25 1.21 -6.25
N PRO A 220 8.71 2.30 -5.66
CA PRO A 220 8.20 3.45 -6.39
C PRO A 220 9.25 4.07 -7.31
N LEU A 221 8.85 4.44 -8.53
CA LEU A 221 9.70 5.02 -9.56
C LEU A 221 9.30 6.44 -9.92
N CYS A 222 8.02 6.65 -10.17
CA CYS A 222 7.43 7.96 -10.37
C CYS A 222 5.94 7.94 -10.04
N LEU A 223 5.38 9.12 -9.83
CA LEU A 223 3.97 9.32 -9.62
C LEU A 223 3.46 10.25 -10.70
N PHE A 224 2.40 9.83 -11.37
CA PHE A 224 1.65 10.63 -12.34
C PHE A 224 0.27 10.90 -11.78
N ALA A 225 -0.17 12.14 -11.77
CA ALA A 225 -1.45 12.52 -11.21
C ALA A 225 -2.23 13.44 -12.16
N SER A 226 -3.55 13.42 -12.06
CA SER A 226 -4.43 14.32 -12.81
C SER A 226 -4.28 15.79 -12.39
N ARG A 227 -3.69 16.04 -11.21
CA ARG A 227 -3.42 17.37 -10.67
C ARG A 227 -2.14 17.36 -9.81
N GLU A 228 -1.50 18.52 -9.65
CA GLU A 228 -0.22 18.65 -8.94
C GLU A 228 -0.34 18.46 -7.42
N ASP A 229 -1.45 18.90 -6.84
CA ASP A 229 -1.74 18.86 -5.40
C ASP A 229 -2.39 17.55 -4.96
N CYS A 230 -2.04 16.43 -5.60
CA CYS A 230 -2.63 15.14 -5.26
C CYS A 230 -2.23 14.67 -3.85
N MET A 231 -3.12 13.89 -3.22
CA MET A 231 -2.95 13.38 -1.85
C MET A 231 -1.69 12.53 -1.64
N LEU A 232 -1.16 11.93 -2.71
CA LEU A 232 0.04 11.10 -2.68
C LEU A 232 1.28 11.81 -3.19
N ALA A 233 1.24 13.15 -3.41
CA ALA A 233 2.39 13.93 -3.87
C ALA A 233 3.50 13.92 -2.82
N ASP A 234 4.38 12.93 -2.91
CA ASP A 234 5.56 12.78 -2.05
C ASP A 234 6.59 11.83 -2.68
N ASN A 235 7.76 11.75 -2.08
CA ASN A 235 8.82 10.80 -2.42
C ASN A 235 8.64 9.52 -1.60
N TRP A 236 8.16 8.48 -2.23
CA TRP A 236 7.93 7.21 -1.58
C TRP A 236 9.07 6.23 -1.83
N ASP A 237 9.42 5.44 -0.82
CA ASP A 237 10.53 4.50 -0.87
C ASP A 237 10.08 3.06 -1.11
N HIS A 238 8.91 2.68 -0.59
CA HIS A 238 8.43 1.30 -0.68
C HIS A 238 6.91 1.22 -0.72
N PHE A 239 6.40 0.38 -1.62
CA PHE A 239 5.00 -0.01 -1.70
C PHE A 239 4.84 -1.46 -1.30
N ILE A 240 3.86 -1.78 -0.47
CA ILE A 240 3.50 -3.15 -0.11
C ILE A 240 1.99 -3.31 0.03
N PHE A 241 1.47 -4.41 -0.52
CA PHE A 241 0.05 -4.76 -0.49
C PHE A 241 -0.12 -6.08 0.26
N VAL A 242 -0.80 -6.03 1.40
CA VAL A 242 -0.93 -7.13 2.34
C VAL A 242 -2.36 -7.63 2.38
N ARG A 243 -2.56 -8.94 2.22
CA ARG A 243 -3.84 -9.60 2.38
C ARG A 243 -4.01 -10.08 3.83
N TYR A 244 -5.14 -9.75 4.44
CA TYR A 244 -5.61 -10.32 5.69
C TYR A 244 -6.79 -11.26 5.42
N PRO A 245 -6.86 -12.44 6.06
CA PRO A 245 -8.01 -13.33 5.93
C PRO A 245 -9.32 -12.66 6.31
N GLN A 246 -9.30 -11.86 7.36
CA GLN A 246 -10.44 -11.13 7.91
C GLN A 246 -9.96 -9.81 8.52
N ARG A 247 -10.84 -8.80 8.60
CA ARG A 247 -10.58 -7.50 9.25
C ARG A 247 -10.17 -7.66 10.70
N ARG A 248 -10.81 -8.57 11.45
CA ARG A 248 -10.44 -8.86 12.84
C ARG A 248 -8.96 -9.23 13.00
N ASN A 249 -8.37 -9.93 12.02
CA ASN A 249 -6.96 -10.30 12.10
C ASN A 249 -6.04 -9.05 12.03
N LEU A 250 -6.40 -8.04 11.24
CA LEU A 250 -5.68 -6.77 11.23
C LEU A 250 -5.79 -6.05 12.58
N LEU A 251 -7.02 -5.89 13.08
CA LEU A 251 -7.27 -5.19 14.34
C LEU A 251 -6.55 -5.88 15.51
N ALA A 252 -6.67 -7.22 15.61
CA ALA A 252 -5.98 -7.99 16.64
C ALA A 252 -4.44 -7.97 16.48
N THR A 253 -3.91 -7.82 15.25
CA THR A 253 -2.48 -7.59 15.05
C THR A 253 -2.04 -6.25 15.63
N ILE A 254 -2.73 -5.18 15.26
CA ILE A 254 -2.39 -3.81 15.69
C ILE A 254 -2.49 -3.66 17.23
N GLU A 255 -3.35 -4.41 17.87
CA GLU A 255 -3.61 -4.34 19.31
C GLU A 255 -2.87 -5.38 20.12
N SER A 256 -2.06 -6.24 19.49
CA SER A 256 -1.28 -7.24 20.23
C SER A 256 -0.06 -6.62 20.92
N ASP A 257 0.24 -7.10 22.14
CA ASP A 257 1.43 -6.68 22.89
C ASP A 257 2.72 -6.91 22.11
N GLU A 258 2.77 -8.00 21.34
CA GLU A 258 3.94 -8.31 20.50
C GLU A 258 4.15 -7.27 19.39
N PHE A 259 3.06 -6.82 18.78
CA PHE A 259 3.13 -5.76 17.76
C PHE A 259 3.60 -4.43 18.37
N HIS A 260 3.13 -4.11 19.58
CA HIS A 260 3.52 -2.91 20.30
C HIS A 260 5.02 -2.85 20.64
N LYS A 261 5.70 -3.98 20.80
CA LYS A 261 7.16 -4.04 20.97
C LYS A 261 7.91 -3.49 19.75
N GLY A 262 7.30 -3.53 18.58
CA GLY A 262 7.88 -2.99 17.33
C GLY A 262 7.65 -1.50 17.10
N GLU A 263 6.73 -0.87 17.82
CA GLU A 263 6.30 0.51 17.54
C GLU A 263 7.43 1.52 17.54
N VAL A 264 8.34 1.42 18.51
CA VAL A 264 9.51 2.30 18.62
C VAL A 264 10.35 2.30 17.34
N HIS A 265 10.47 1.15 16.68
CA HIS A 265 11.21 1.03 15.43
C HIS A 265 10.44 1.61 14.25
N ARG A 266 9.09 1.47 14.24
CA ARG A 266 8.24 2.08 13.22
C ARG A 266 8.29 3.59 13.28
N GLU A 267 8.13 4.18 14.45
CA GLU A 267 8.17 5.64 14.66
C GLU A 267 9.56 6.21 14.40
N ALA A 268 10.61 5.50 14.80
CA ALA A 268 11.97 5.90 14.51
C ALA A 268 12.28 5.87 13.00
N GLY A 269 11.75 4.89 12.27
CA GLY A 269 12.10 4.63 10.88
C GLY A 269 11.27 5.37 9.85
N LEU A 270 9.98 5.60 10.10
CA LEU A 270 9.08 6.22 9.13
C LEU A 270 9.00 7.73 9.28
N GLU A 271 9.14 8.42 8.17
CA GLU A 271 8.82 9.85 8.05
C GLU A 271 7.31 10.03 7.82
N ARG A 272 6.74 9.23 6.91
CA ARG A 272 5.34 9.27 6.54
C ARG A 272 4.87 7.92 6.02
N VAL A 273 3.58 7.65 6.14
CA VAL A 273 2.93 6.50 5.53
C VAL A 273 1.58 6.92 4.94
N ALA A 274 1.25 6.35 3.76
CA ALA A 274 -0.11 6.35 3.25
C ALA A 274 -0.66 4.92 3.36
N VAL A 275 -1.75 4.76 4.11
CA VAL A 275 -2.40 3.46 4.34
C VAL A 275 -3.83 3.54 3.88
N PHE A 276 -4.21 2.61 3.01
CA PHE A 276 -5.59 2.39 2.61
C PHE A 276 -5.98 0.97 2.98
N MET A 277 -7.14 0.82 3.58
CA MET A 277 -7.81 -0.46 3.68
C MET A 277 -8.69 -0.63 2.44
N ALA A 278 -8.76 -1.84 1.92
CA ALA A 278 -9.52 -2.14 0.71
C ALA A 278 -10.12 -3.54 0.77
N LYS A 279 -11.24 -3.71 0.07
CA LYS A 279 -11.91 -4.99 -0.07
C LYS A 279 -12.00 -5.40 -1.53
N LYS A 280 -12.22 -6.67 -1.80
CA LYS A 280 -12.37 -7.15 -3.17
C LYS A 280 -13.54 -6.43 -3.85
N ALA A 281 -13.33 -5.93 -5.07
CA ALA A 281 -14.36 -5.28 -5.89
C ALA A 281 -15.43 -6.26 -6.37
#